data_23b1feb7620b83dac919436d5b761364
#
_entry.id   23b1feb7620b83dac919436d5b761364
#
_cell.length_a   1.000
_cell.length_b   1.000
_cell.length_c   1.000
_cell.angle_alpha   90.00
_cell.angle_beta   90.00
_cell.angle_gamma   90.00
#
_symmetry.space_group_name_H-M   'P 1'
#
loop_
_entity.id
_entity.type
_entity.pdbx_description
1 polymer ?
#
loop_
_entity_poly.entity_id
_entity_poly.type
_entity_poly.pdbx_seq_one_letter_code
_entity_poly.pdbx_strand_id
1 'polypeptide(L)'
;MGEKSNLVSSDVDQNIRDIFAMTFELYKIAESNNNLYKSADKDIPKKLIYLYYDEIKPDYNKVLYNFRKKYVVNESKVEKNDTKLEQSGIALVYDYIQNFKSNEDYFNIFVTGLELHKLLYKPLDDRNNGNRDELYREAFELQEAAKKEKDIKKYKLAKEKLSELSFSKPFGGVLRDTDVELKDTDVKVPSALEAKIFYNTFLNKEKVIEYNNMLSSVDIFKYIDYCVYITTTLIKYQPFQDGNKRTFRSLLNLMFKNRNLPPVYITKNERKRYKELLFNALENGDFDGLYHFYYYKICDSIYELDIKPYLELNASSNIKQSTKQFDEFKKLI
;
A
#
# COMPACT_ATOMS: atom_id res chain seq x y z
N MET A 1 3.89 21.65 -40.88
CA MET A 1 4.17 22.36 -39.61
C MET A 1 4.02 21.49 -38.36
N GLY A 2 3.66 20.19 -38.46
CA GLY A 2 3.43 19.30 -37.31
C GLY A 2 4.64 18.54 -36.77
N GLU A 3 5.76 18.44 -37.48
CA GLU A 3 6.89 17.61 -37.04
C GLU A 3 7.86 18.31 -36.07
N LYS A 4 7.94 19.65 -36.11
CA LYS A 4 8.83 20.37 -35.17
C LYS A 4 8.32 20.44 -33.72
N SER A 5 7.01 20.39 -33.50
CA SER A 5 6.45 20.41 -32.13
C SER A 5 6.67 19.11 -31.37
N ASN A 6 6.68 17.96 -32.05
CA ASN A 6 6.88 16.66 -31.42
C ASN A 6 8.35 16.39 -31.05
N LEU A 7 9.32 16.93 -31.80
CA LEU A 7 10.75 16.80 -31.51
C LEU A 7 11.16 17.61 -30.26
N VAL A 8 10.64 18.83 -30.11
CA VAL A 8 10.96 19.68 -28.94
C VAL A 8 10.38 19.08 -27.65
N SER A 9 9.19 18.49 -27.69
CA SER A 9 8.58 17.82 -26.53
C SER A 9 9.40 16.59 -26.11
N SER A 10 9.91 15.79 -27.05
CA SER A 10 10.70 14.59 -26.73
C SER A 10 12.04 14.91 -26.06
N ASP A 11 12.69 16.00 -26.45
CA ASP A 11 13.98 16.41 -25.88
C ASP A 11 13.81 16.99 -24.47
N VAL A 12 12.72 17.71 -24.21
CA VAL A 12 12.38 18.21 -22.86
C VAL A 12 12.09 17.05 -21.92
N ASP A 13 11.24 16.12 -22.34
CA ASP A 13 10.90 14.93 -21.55
C ASP A 13 12.14 14.08 -21.23
N GLN A 14 13.08 13.98 -22.16
CA GLN A 14 14.36 13.30 -21.96
C GLN A 14 15.20 13.99 -20.89
N ASN A 15 15.40 15.30 -21.00
CA ASN A 15 16.19 16.06 -20.05
C ASN A 15 15.64 15.97 -18.63
N ILE A 16 14.32 15.96 -18.46
CA ILE A 16 13.66 15.84 -17.17
C ILE A 16 13.93 14.48 -16.56
N ARG A 17 13.81 13.39 -17.32
CA ARG A 17 14.12 12.04 -16.85
C ARG A 17 15.59 11.90 -16.45
N ASP A 18 16.50 12.48 -17.20
CA ASP A 18 17.93 12.46 -16.90
C ASP A 18 18.24 13.23 -15.61
N ILE A 19 17.66 14.44 -15.44
CA ILE A 19 17.78 15.23 -14.22
C ILE A 19 17.21 14.47 -13.03
N PHE A 20 16.03 13.88 -13.18
CA PHE A 20 15.39 13.08 -12.13
C PHE A 20 16.29 11.92 -11.72
N ALA A 21 16.77 11.14 -12.69
CA ALA A 21 17.64 9.98 -12.45
C ALA A 21 18.89 10.36 -11.68
N MET A 22 19.62 11.35 -12.15
CA MET A 22 20.87 11.81 -11.52
C MET A 22 20.62 12.32 -10.11
N THR A 23 19.64 13.19 -9.93
CA THR A 23 19.33 13.79 -8.62
C THR A 23 18.85 12.76 -7.64
N PHE A 24 18.01 11.82 -8.07
CA PHE A 24 17.46 10.77 -7.20
C PHE A 24 18.51 9.73 -6.78
N GLU A 25 19.41 9.34 -7.67
CA GLU A 25 20.52 8.45 -7.33
C GLU A 25 21.48 9.10 -6.33
N LEU A 26 21.80 10.37 -6.50
CA LEU A 26 22.61 11.13 -5.53
C LEU A 26 21.91 11.21 -4.17
N TYR A 27 20.61 11.47 -4.16
CA TYR A 27 19.81 11.50 -2.93
C TYR A 27 19.83 10.15 -2.21
N LYS A 28 19.67 9.03 -2.92
CA LYS A 28 19.76 7.68 -2.35
C LYS A 28 21.12 7.40 -1.71
N ILE A 29 22.21 7.79 -2.39
CA ILE A 29 23.58 7.65 -1.87
C ILE A 29 23.74 8.45 -0.58
N ALA A 30 23.29 9.70 -0.58
CA ALA A 30 23.34 10.59 0.57
C ALA A 30 22.55 10.03 1.76
N GLU A 31 21.33 9.55 1.53
CA GLU A 31 20.49 8.93 2.55
C GLU A 31 21.11 7.65 3.14
N SER A 32 21.79 6.84 2.31
CA SER A 32 22.44 5.60 2.76
C SER A 32 23.67 5.86 3.65
N ASN A 33 24.35 6.97 3.44
CA ASN A 33 25.61 7.32 4.12
C ASN A 33 25.44 8.07 5.46
N ASN A 34 24.20 8.34 5.91
CA ASN A 34 23.81 8.88 7.24
C ASN A 34 24.57 10.10 7.80
N ASN A 35 25.65 10.57 7.17
CA ASN A 35 26.56 11.56 7.74
C ASN A 35 26.62 12.92 7.03
N LEU A 36 26.07 13.08 5.82
CA LEU A 36 26.29 14.27 5.01
C LEU A 36 25.10 15.24 4.91
N TYR A 37 23.86 14.82 5.27
CA TYR A 37 22.68 15.65 4.97
C TYR A 37 21.68 15.70 6.14
N LYS A 38 22.01 16.50 7.15
CA LYS A 38 21.11 16.65 8.30
C LYS A 38 19.98 17.67 8.15
N SER A 39 19.94 18.53 7.14
CA SER A 39 18.91 19.58 7.08
C SER A 39 18.51 20.13 5.70
N ALA A 40 19.34 20.01 4.66
CA ALA A 40 19.07 20.66 3.37
C ALA A 40 18.22 19.83 2.39
N ASP A 41 18.16 18.51 2.56
CA ASP A 41 17.73 17.62 1.48
C ASP A 41 16.35 17.00 1.64
N LYS A 42 15.63 17.32 2.71
CA LYS A 42 14.24 16.85 2.88
C LYS A 42 13.31 17.30 1.75
N ASP A 43 13.64 18.39 1.06
CA ASP A 43 12.83 18.93 -0.02
C ASP A 43 13.16 18.35 -1.40
N ILE A 44 14.27 17.61 -1.55
CA ILE A 44 14.65 17.02 -2.84
C ILE A 44 13.55 16.11 -3.40
N PRO A 45 12.97 15.15 -2.66
CA PRO A 45 11.87 14.35 -3.18
C PRO A 45 10.68 15.19 -3.63
N LYS A 46 10.31 16.26 -2.89
CA LYS A 46 9.23 17.17 -3.31
C LYS A 46 9.56 17.87 -4.61
N LYS A 47 10.77 18.41 -4.75
CA LYS A 47 11.21 19.08 -5.99
C LYS A 47 11.19 18.13 -7.19
N LEU A 48 11.60 16.86 -6.99
CA LEU A 48 11.57 15.84 -8.04
C LEU A 48 10.14 15.46 -8.42
N ILE A 49 9.23 15.30 -7.46
CA ILE A 49 7.82 15.03 -7.71
C ILE A 49 7.21 16.19 -8.50
N TYR A 50 7.47 17.43 -8.08
CA TYR A 50 6.95 18.62 -8.74
C TYR A 50 7.44 18.69 -10.19
N LEU A 51 8.76 18.61 -10.41
CA LEU A 51 9.36 18.61 -11.74
C LEU A 51 8.75 17.55 -12.66
N TYR A 52 8.58 16.33 -12.14
CA TYR A 52 8.07 15.21 -12.92
C TYR A 52 6.60 15.39 -13.30
N TYR A 53 5.74 15.77 -12.35
CA TYR A 53 4.29 15.88 -12.58
C TYR A 53 3.86 17.16 -13.31
N ASP A 54 4.68 18.21 -13.25
CA ASP A 54 4.41 19.46 -13.97
C ASP A 54 4.67 19.29 -15.48
N GLU A 55 5.73 18.57 -15.82
CA GLU A 55 6.23 18.47 -17.19
C GLU A 55 5.88 17.14 -17.87
N ILE A 56 5.87 16.03 -17.12
CA ILE A 56 5.61 14.69 -17.65
C ILE A 56 4.22 14.22 -17.23
N LYS A 57 3.42 13.76 -18.19
CA LYS A 57 2.14 13.08 -17.94
C LYS A 57 2.39 11.57 -17.98
N PRO A 58 2.70 10.93 -16.85
CA PRO A 58 3.10 9.54 -16.84
C PRO A 58 1.97 8.61 -17.23
N ASP A 59 2.27 7.63 -18.09
CA ASP A 59 1.41 6.47 -18.32
C ASP A 59 2.07 5.23 -17.72
N TYR A 60 1.68 4.90 -16.50
CA TYR A 60 2.21 3.73 -15.79
C TYR A 60 1.63 2.39 -16.27
N ASN A 61 0.60 2.38 -17.10
CA ASN A 61 -0.14 1.16 -17.44
C ASN A 61 0.76 0.07 -18.06
N LYS A 62 1.77 0.46 -18.83
CA LYS A 62 2.69 -0.48 -19.51
C LYS A 62 3.60 -1.26 -18.56
N VAL A 63 3.93 -0.69 -17.41
CA VAL A 63 4.93 -1.24 -16.48
C VAL A 63 4.34 -1.75 -15.17
N LEU A 64 3.09 -1.44 -14.88
CA LEU A 64 2.40 -1.86 -13.66
C LEU A 64 2.35 -3.38 -13.48
N TYR A 65 2.33 -4.16 -14.57
CA TYR A 65 2.35 -5.61 -14.49
C TYR A 65 3.66 -6.15 -13.86
N ASN A 66 4.81 -5.61 -14.28
CA ASN A 66 6.11 -6.00 -13.71
C ASN A 66 6.26 -5.51 -12.26
N PHE A 67 5.69 -4.36 -11.95
CA PHE A 67 5.66 -3.80 -10.60
C PHE A 67 4.82 -4.64 -9.63
N ARG A 68 3.75 -5.26 -10.11
CA ARG A 68 2.84 -6.11 -9.32
C ARG A 68 3.58 -7.17 -8.51
N LYS A 69 4.51 -7.90 -9.15
CA LYS A 69 5.27 -8.94 -8.47
C LYS A 69 6.12 -8.38 -7.32
N LYS A 70 6.79 -7.25 -7.57
CA LYS A 70 7.58 -6.55 -6.53
C LYS A 70 6.68 -6.08 -5.39
N TYR A 71 5.54 -5.46 -5.72
CA TYR A 71 4.55 -4.98 -4.76
C TYR A 71 4.09 -6.11 -3.84
N VAL A 72 3.56 -7.21 -4.40
CA VAL A 72 3.01 -8.35 -3.65
C VAL A 72 4.05 -8.95 -2.70
N VAL A 73 5.25 -9.21 -3.21
CA VAL A 73 6.33 -9.82 -2.41
C VAL A 73 6.81 -8.91 -1.28
N ASN A 74 6.93 -7.60 -1.53
CA ASN A 74 7.41 -6.69 -0.49
C ASN A 74 6.33 -6.42 0.56
N GLU A 75 5.08 -6.16 0.17
CA GLU A 75 3.99 -5.94 1.11
C GLU A 75 3.73 -7.16 2.02
N SER A 76 3.88 -8.40 1.53
CA SER A 76 3.77 -9.61 2.36
C SER A 76 4.90 -9.69 3.39
N LYS A 77 6.14 -9.33 3.00
CA LYS A 77 7.31 -9.39 3.88
C LYS A 77 7.32 -8.32 4.97
N VAL A 78 6.70 -7.18 4.75
CA VAL A 78 6.64 -6.08 5.73
C VAL A 78 5.96 -6.51 7.02
N GLU A 79 4.92 -7.32 6.96
CA GLU A 79 4.19 -7.79 8.14
C GLU A 79 4.70 -9.14 8.71
N LYS A 80 5.80 -9.69 8.18
CA LYS A 80 6.36 -11.02 8.51
C LYS A 80 5.43 -12.19 8.19
N ASN A 81 4.45 -11.97 7.38
CA ASN A 81 3.46 -12.96 6.98
C ASN A 81 3.66 -13.22 5.47
N ASP A 82 4.50 -14.18 5.12
CA ASP A 82 4.89 -14.48 3.73
C ASP A 82 4.24 -15.79 3.25
N THR A 83 2.95 -15.95 3.55
CA THR A 83 2.20 -17.12 3.09
C THR A 83 1.66 -16.92 1.67
N LYS A 84 1.46 -18.04 0.93
CA LYS A 84 0.84 -17.97 -0.40
C LYS A 84 -0.56 -17.36 -0.38
N LEU A 85 -1.33 -17.61 0.68
CA LEU A 85 -2.68 -17.04 0.83
C LEU A 85 -2.65 -15.53 0.99
N GLU A 86 -1.72 -15.00 1.78
CA GLU A 86 -1.57 -13.56 1.95
C GLU A 86 -1.07 -12.88 0.67
N GLN A 87 -0.10 -13.47 0.00
CA GLN A 87 0.35 -12.97 -1.30
C GLN A 87 -0.80 -12.94 -2.31
N SER A 88 -1.66 -13.96 -2.32
CA SER A 88 -2.85 -13.99 -3.17
C SER A 88 -3.83 -12.87 -2.81
N GLY A 89 -4.06 -12.62 -1.53
CA GLY A 89 -4.91 -11.51 -1.07
C GLY A 89 -4.35 -10.15 -1.45
N ILE A 90 -3.06 -9.92 -1.25
CA ILE A 90 -2.38 -8.68 -1.66
C ILE A 90 -2.44 -8.50 -3.18
N ALA A 91 -2.33 -9.59 -3.95
CA ALA A 91 -2.45 -9.56 -5.40
C ALA A 91 -3.85 -9.12 -5.86
N LEU A 92 -4.92 -9.66 -5.23
CA LEU A 92 -6.30 -9.25 -5.52
C LEU A 92 -6.52 -7.76 -5.21
N VAL A 93 -5.98 -7.29 -4.08
CA VAL A 93 -6.03 -5.88 -3.70
C VAL A 93 -5.29 -5.00 -4.72
N TYR A 94 -4.09 -5.41 -5.14
CA TYR A 94 -3.35 -4.68 -6.16
C TYR A 94 -4.12 -4.58 -7.48
N ASP A 95 -4.67 -5.71 -7.94
CA ASP A 95 -5.45 -5.77 -9.19
C ASP A 95 -6.71 -4.89 -9.09
N TYR A 96 -7.39 -4.89 -7.95
CA TYR A 96 -8.52 -3.99 -7.70
C TYR A 96 -8.10 -2.51 -7.81
N ILE A 97 -7.00 -2.11 -7.15
CA ILE A 97 -6.49 -0.75 -7.22
C ILE A 97 -6.17 -0.35 -8.65
N GLN A 98 -5.50 -1.23 -9.42
CA GLN A 98 -5.10 -0.91 -10.79
C GLN A 98 -6.29 -0.80 -11.75
N ASN A 99 -7.35 -1.55 -11.51
CA ASN A 99 -8.56 -1.51 -12.34
C ASN A 99 -9.58 -0.47 -11.86
N PHE A 100 -9.37 0.14 -10.69
CA PHE A 100 -10.29 1.15 -10.16
C PHE A 100 -10.32 2.40 -11.06
N LYS A 101 -11.53 2.84 -11.44
CA LYS A 101 -11.75 3.99 -12.30
C LYS A 101 -12.43 5.09 -11.51
N SER A 102 -11.68 6.09 -11.09
CA SER A 102 -12.14 7.18 -10.22
C SER A 102 -13.38 7.95 -10.73
N ASN A 103 -13.63 7.93 -12.02
CA ASN A 103 -14.79 8.60 -12.65
C ASN A 103 -16.03 7.71 -12.76
N GLU A 104 -15.87 6.39 -12.67
CA GLU A 104 -16.92 5.39 -12.87
C GLU A 104 -17.23 4.66 -11.56
N ASP A 105 -16.21 4.45 -10.70
CA ASP A 105 -16.33 3.72 -9.44
C ASP A 105 -16.64 4.67 -8.29
N TYR A 106 -17.58 4.28 -7.44
CA TYR A 106 -17.88 5.03 -6.23
C TYR A 106 -16.74 4.91 -5.23
N PHE A 107 -16.10 6.04 -4.92
CA PHE A 107 -15.08 6.10 -3.90
C PHE A 107 -15.63 6.71 -2.60
N ASN A 108 -15.65 5.90 -1.58
CA ASN A 108 -15.87 6.31 -0.20
C ASN A 108 -14.86 5.59 0.69
N ILE A 109 -14.10 6.32 1.48
CA ILE A 109 -13.00 5.77 2.30
C ILE A 109 -13.47 4.61 3.18
N PHE A 110 -14.68 4.72 3.76
CA PHE A 110 -15.28 3.66 4.59
C PHE A 110 -15.57 2.40 3.76
N VAL A 111 -16.36 2.54 2.72
CA VAL A 111 -16.79 1.40 1.87
C VAL A 111 -15.58 0.76 1.18
N THR A 112 -14.70 1.59 0.64
CA THR A 112 -13.49 1.12 -0.04
C THR A 112 -12.55 0.41 0.93
N GLY A 113 -12.39 0.91 2.16
CA GLY A 113 -11.59 0.23 3.19
C GLY A 113 -12.12 -1.16 3.55
N LEU A 114 -13.45 -1.32 3.65
CA LEU A 114 -14.08 -2.62 3.87
C LEU A 114 -13.84 -3.57 2.69
N GLU A 115 -13.98 -3.09 1.45
CA GLU A 115 -13.78 -3.89 0.26
C GLU A 115 -12.32 -4.32 0.09
N LEU A 116 -11.36 -3.43 0.33
CA LEU A 116 -9.93 -3.77 0.32
C LEU A 116 -9.60 -4.83 1.37
N HIS A 117 -10.15 -4.71 2.59
CA HIS A 117 -9.98 -5.72 3.64
C HIS A 117 -10.62 -7.05 3.25
N LYS A 118 -11.80 -7.03 2.64
CA LYS A 118 -12.48 -8.23 2.13
C LYS A 118 -11.64 -8.93 1.06
N LEU A 119 -11.09 -8.19 0.11
CA LEU A 119 -10.21 -8.74 -0.93
C LEU A 119 -8.91 -9.30 -0.35
N LEU A 120 -8.33 -8.62 0.65
CA LEU A 120 -7.11 -9.07 1.32
C LEU A 120 -7.28 -10.46 1.96
N TYR A 121 -8.43 -10.72 2.55
CA TYR A 121 -8.72 -11.97 3.25
C TYR A 121 -9.53 -12.97 2.43
N LYS A 122 -9.97 -12.61 1.21
CA LYS A 122 -10.76 -13.49 0.34
C LYS A 122 -10.13 -14.89 0.17
N PRO A 123 -8.83 -15.07 -0.10
CA PRO A 123 -8.26 -16.42 -0.25
C PRO A 123 -8.32 -17.26 1.04
N LEU A 124 -8.26 -16.62 2.20
CA LEU A 124 -8.43 -17.29 3.50
C LEU A 124 -9.88 -17.70 3.72
N ASP A 125 -10.82 -16.77 3.46
CA ASP A 125 -12.24 -17.02 3.61
C ASP A 125 -12.74 -18.10 2.63
N ASP A 126 -12.29 -18.05 1.37
CA ASP A 126 -12.59 -19.06 0.36
C ASP A 126 -12.06 -20.45 0.79
N ARG A 127 -10.84 -20.54 1.31
CA ARG A 127 -10.28 -21.78 1.85
C ARG A 127 -11.10 -22.30 3.04
N ASN A 128 -11.45 -21.40 3.97
CA ASN A 128 -12.21 -21.79 5.15
C ASN A 128 -13.63 -22.22 4.78
N ASN A 129 -14.26 -21.59 3.80
CA ASN A 129 -15.55 -21.99 3.27
C ASN A 129 -15.50 -23.35 2.56
N GLY A 130 -14.47 -23.60 1.74
CA GLY A 130 -14.26 -24.89 1.10
C GLY A 130 -14.04 -26.02 2.10
N ASN A 131 -13.20 -25.80 3.11
CA ASN A 131 -12.99 -26.75 4.20
C ASN A 131 -14.24 -26.88 5.09
N ARG A 132 -15.08 -25.87 5.16
CA ARG A 132 -16.29 -25.85 5.99
C ARG A 132 -17.30 -26.91 5.55
N ASP A 133 -17.54 -27.04 4.26
CA ASP A 133 -18.47 -28.04 3.74
C ASP A 133 -17.96 -29.47 3.98
N GLU A 134 -16.65 -29.67 3.88
CA GLU A 134 -16.01 -30.95 4.19
C GLU A 134 -16.06 -31.26 5.68
N LEU A 135 -15.68 -30.31 6.52
CA LEU A 135 -15.74 -30.43 7.98
C LEU A 135 -17.17 -30.61 8.46
N TYR A 136 -18.15 -29.96 7.81
CA TYR A 136 -19.57 -30.14 8.14
C TYR A 136 -20.03 -31.57 7.82
N ARG A 137 -19.64 -32.09 6.67
CA ARG A 137 -19.91 -33.44 6.24
C ARG A 137 -19.28 -34.45 7.21
N GLU A 138 -17.99 -34.31 7.54
CA GLU A 138 -17.28 -35.16 8.51
C GLU A 138 -17.93 -35.11 9.89
N ALA A 139 -18.28 -33.93 10.38
CA ALA A 139 -18.94 -33.79 11.69
C ALA A 139 -20.31 -34.42 11.70
N PHE A 140 -21.07 -34.31 10.60
CA PHE A 140 -22.36 -34.93 10.44
C PHE A 140 -22.26 -36.47 10.40
N GLU A 141 -21.33 -37.02 9.59
CA GLU A 141 -21.06 -38.47 9.51
C GLU A 141 -20.63 -39.02 10.88
N LEU A 142 -19.75 -38.29 11.60
CA LEU A 142 -19.32 -38.63 12.94
C LEU A 142 -20.49 -38.64 13.93
N GLN A 143 -21.41 -37.69 13.82
CA GLN A 143 -22.61 -37.62 14.67
C GLN A 143 -23.57 -38.79 14.41
N GLU A 144 -23.78 -39.15 13.15
CA GLU A 144 -24.63 -40.28 12.77
C GLU A 144 -24.01 -41.62 13.21
N ALA A 145 -22.70 -41.80 13.04
CA ALA A 145 -21.96 -42.94 13.52
C ALA A 145 -22.06 -43.05 15.07
N ALA A 146 -21.87 -41.94 15.78
CA ALA A 146 -21.97 -41.88 17.24
C ALA A 146 -23.37 -42.25 17.76
N LYS A 147 -24.44 -41.84 17.05
CA LYS A 147 -25.83 -42.25 17.39
C LYS A 147 -26.06 -43.74 17.21
N LYS A 148 -25.56 -44.32 16.10
CA LYS A 148 -25.69 -45.77 15.84
C LYS A 148 -24.91 -46.60 16.85
N GLU A 149 -23.71 -46.20 17.20
CA GLU A 149 -22.81 -46.91 18.12
C GLU A 149 -23.09 -46.57 19.59
N LYS A 150 -23.95 -45.59 19.89
CA LYS A 150 -24.20 -45.04 21.23
C LYS A 150 -22.91 -44.54 21.90
N ASP A 151 -21.95 -44.04 21.10
CA ASP A 151 -20.65 -43.57 21.57
C ASP A 151 -20.70 -42.08 21.94
N ILE A 152 -20.72 -41.83 23.25
CA ILE A 152 -20.77 -40.48 23.82
C ILE A 152 -19.51 -39.65 23.48
N LYS A 153 -18.33 -40.29 23.34
CA LYS A 153 -17.08 -39.58 23.03
C LYS A 153 -17.09 -39.09 21.60
N LYS A 154 -17.49 -39.94 20.64
CA LYS A 154 -17.65 -39.54 19.24
C LYS A 154 -18.71 -38.46 19.09
N TYR A 155 -19.81 -38.53 19.85
CA TYR A 155 -20.85 -37.51 19.84
C TYR A 155 -20.36 -36.16 20.34
N LYS A 156 -19.54 -36.11 21.40
CA LYS A 156 -18.91 -34.90 21.91
C LYS A 156 -17.96 -34.30 20.88
N LEU A 157 -17.11 -35.12 20.26
CA LEU A 157 -16.17 -34.67 19.21
C LEU A 157 -16.90 -34.08 17.99
N ALA A 158 -17.98 -34.70 17.54
CA ALA A 158 -18.83 -34.19 16.49
C ALA A 158 -19.42 -32.80 16.85
N LYS A 159 -19.88 -32.67 18.11
CA LYS A 159 -20.44 -31.41 18.62
C LYS A 159 -19.38 -30.31 18.71
N GLU A 160 -18.15 -30.62 19.10
CA GLU A 160 -17.01 -29.70 19.11
C GLU A 160 -16.70 -29.23 17.70
N LYS A 161 -16.55 -30.15 16.72
CA LYS A 161 -16.34 -29.78 15.30
C LYS A 161 -17.47 -28.90 14.75
N LEU A 162 -18.72 -29.18 15.04
CA LEU A 162 -19.86 -28.35 14.63
C LEU A 162 -19.87 -26.99 15.34
N SER A 163 -19.39 -26.91 16.57
CA SER A 163 -19.24 -25.67 17.32
C SER A 163 -18.14 -24.77 16.66
N GLU A 164 -17.00 -25.34 16.30
CA GLU A 164 -15.93 -24.64 15.59
C GLU A 164 -16.41 -24.07 14.25
N LEU A 165 -17.23 -24.82 13.51
CA LEU A 165 -17.82 -24.38 12.24
C LEU A 165 -18.83 -23.24 12.40
N SER A 166 -19.57 -23.19 13.52
CA SER A 166 -20.53 -22.10 13.78
C SER A 166 -19.88 -20.76 14.08
N PHE A 167 -18.59 -20.76 14.48
CA PHE A 167 -17.81 -19.56 14.78
C PHE A 167 -17.02 -19.01 13.58
N SER A 168 -16.98 -19.70 12.43
CA SER A 168 -16.26 -19.24 11.25
C SER A 168 -17.07 -18.20 10.47
N LYS A 169 -17.20 -16.99 11.05
CA LYS A 169 -17.67 -15.82 10.29
C LYS A 169 -16.62 -15.44 9.24
N PRO A 170 -17.02 -14.89 8.08
CA PRO A 170 -16.05 -14.35 7.15
C PRO A 170 -15.18 -13.31 7.87
N PHE A 171 -13.88 -13.36 7.64
CA PHE A 171 -12.92 -12.49 8.31
C PHE A 171 -12.77 -11.16 7.55
N GLY A 172 -12.83 -11.24 6.22
CA GLY A 172 -12.66 -10.11 5.33
C GLY A 172 -13.82 -9.12 5.36
N GLY A 173 -13.53 -7.84 5.49
CA GLY A 173 -14.53 -6.76 5.46
C GLY A 173 -15.38 -6.62 6.72
N VAL A 174 -15.02 -7.29 7.82
CA VAL A 174 -15.77 -7.26 9.08
C VAL A 174 -15.05 -6.42 10.13
N LEU A 175 -15.73 -5.45 10.72
CA LEU A 175 -15.20 -4.68 11.84
C LEU A 175 -15.10 -5.57 13.09
N ARG A 176 -14.00 -5.44 13.82
CA ARG A 176 -13.73 -6.23 15.01
C ARG A 176 -14.77 -6.02 16.12
N ASP A 177 -15.00 -7.04 16.89
CA ASP A 177 -15.86 -7.04 18.06
C ASP A 177 -15.11 -7.34 19.36
N THR A 178 -13.79 -7.55 19.27
CA THR A 178 -12.88 -7.75 20.41
C THR A 178 -11.77 -6.72 20.39
N ASP A 179 -11.22 -6.42 21.56
CA ASP A 179 -10.10 -5.49 21.68
C ASP A 179 -8.81 -6.10 21.13
N VAL A 180 -7.96 -5.26 20.58
CA VAL A 180 -6.66 -5.64 20.01
C VAL A 180 -5.58 -4.67 20.51
N GLU A 181 -4.34 -5.11 20.42
CA GLU A 181 -3.17 -4.31 20.78
C GLU A 181 -2.22 -4.15 19.58
N LEU A 182 -1.56 -3.01 19.49
CA LEU A 182 -0.45 -2.83 18.58
C LEU A 182 0.83 -3.32 19.25
N LYS A 183 1.43 -4.36 18.67
CA LYS A 183 2.69 -4.92 19.20
C LYS A 183 3.86 -3.97 19.00
N ASP A 184 4.79 -3.99 19.95
CA ASP A 184 6.04 -3.23 19.93
C ASP A 184 5.86 -1.69 19.95
N THR A 185 4.82 -1.18 20.63
CA THR A 185 4.52 0.25 20.76
C THR A 185 3.66 0.50 22.00
N ASP A 186 3.73 1.71 22.55
CA ASP A 186 2.90 2.19 23.66
C ASP A 186 1.59 2.86 23.17
N VAL A 187 1.33 2.85 21.86
CA VAL A 187 0.08 3.39 21.28
C VAL A 187 -1.11 2.65 21.85
N LYS A 188 -1.95 3.37 22.59
CA LYS A 188 -3.22 2.85 23.06
C LYS A 188 -4.19 2.72 21.87
N VAL A 189 -4.58 1.50 21.58
CA VAL A 189 -5.61 1.21 20.60
C VAL A 189 -6.98 1.41 21.26
N PRO A 190 -7.90 2.15 20.66
CA PRO A 190 -9.26 2.27 21.15
C PRO A 190 -9.97 0.92 21.26
N SER A 191 -10.97 0.82 22.13
CA SER A 191 -11.81 -0.39 22.26
C SER A 191 -12.51 -0.75 20.94
N ALA A 192 -13.00 -1.97 20.82
CA ALA A 192 -13.72 -2.41 19.61
C ALA A 192 -14.94 -1.52 19.32
N LEU A 193 -15.66 -1.11 20.36
CA LEU A 193 -16.82 -0.22 20.22
C LEU A 193 -16.39 1.18 19.72
N GLU A 194 -15.38 1.78 20.32
CA GLU A 194 -14.84 3.08 19.89
C GLU A 194 -14.32 3.03 18.47
N ALA A 195 -13.63 1.95 18.08
CA ALA A 195 -13.15 1.76 16.73
C ALA A 195 -14.30 1.67 15.71
N LYS A 196 -15.39 0.95 16.04
CA LYS A 196 -16.59 0.90 15.20
C LYS A 196 -17.28 2.26 15.08
N ILE A 197 -17.47 2.95 16.19
CA ILE A 197 -18.08 4.29 16.20
C ILE A 197 -17.21 5.23 15.35
N PHE A 198 -15.91 5.27 15.60
CA PHE A 198 -14.99 6.11 14.84
C PHE A 198 -15.05 5.79 13.33
N TYR A 199 -14.94 4.50 12.96
CA TYR A 199 -14.93 4.12 11.56
C TYR A 199 -16.23 4.49 10.85
N ASN A 200 -17.38 4.33 11.50
CA ASN A 200 -18.68 4.65 10.93
C ASN A 200 -18.99 6.18 10.90
N THR A 201 -18.46 6.94 11.86
CA THR A 201 -18.76 8.38 12.00
C THR A 201 -17.67 9.28 11.44
N PHE A 202 -16.39 8.92 11.56
CA PHE A 202 -15.27 9.68 11.04
C PHE A 202 -15.30 9.78 9.52
N LEU A 203 -15.76 8.73 8.86
CA LEU A 203 -15.88 8.66 7.41
C LEU A 203 -17.27 9.09 6.92
N ASN A 204 -17.84 10.04 7.63
CA ASN A 204 -19.12 10.66 7.29
C ASN A 204 -19.04 11.49 6.00
N LYS A 205 -20.20 12.09 5.62
CA LYS A 205 -20.32 12.94 4.43
C LYS A 205 -19.29 14.08 4.40
N GLU A 206 -18.98 14.67 5.58
CA GLU A 206 -18.02 15.79 5.68
C GLU A 206 -16.61 15.36 5.28
N LYS A 207 -16.15 14.20 5.73
CA LYS A 207 -14.83 13.65 5.34
C LYS A 207 -14.76 13.27 3.87
N VAL A 208 -15.86 12.82 3.28
CA VAL A 208 -15.94 12.58 1.83
C VAL A 208 -15.81 13.90 1.06
N ILE A 209 -16.48 14.96 1.53
CA ILE A 209 -16.36 16.29 0.92
C ILE A 209 -14.94 16.82 1.07
N GLU A 210 -14.35 16.71 2.26
CA GLU A 210 -12.97 17.13 2.52
C GLU A 210 -11.99 16.39 1.60
N TYR A 211 -12.13 15.08 1.44
CA TYR A 211 -11.34 14.31 0.51
C TYR A 211 -11.49 14.80 -0.93
N ASN A 212 -12.71 15.02 -1.40
CA ASN A 212 -12.97 15.51 -2.74
C ASN A 212 -12.37 16.90 -2.98
N ASN A 213 -12.38 17.77 -1.96
CA ASN A 213 -11.72 19.07 -2.02
C ASN A 213 -10.20 18.92 -2.13
N MET A 214 -9.61 17.99 -1.37
CA MET A 214 -8.18 17.69 -1.49
C MET A 214 -7.85 17.05 -2.84
N LEU A 215 -8.69 16.16 -3.35
CA LEU A 215 -8.53 15.56 -4.67
C LEU A 215 -8.51 16.60 -5.78
N SER A 216 -9.31 17.66 -5.65
CA SER A 216 -9.39 18.76 -6.61
C SER A 216 -8.33 19.86 -6.36
N SER A 217 -7.58 19.79 -5.27
CA SER A 217 -6.55 20.79 -4.93
C SER A 217 -5.44 20.80 -5.98
N VAL A 218 -4.94 22.00 -6.31
CA VAL A 218 -3.76 22.17 -7.18
C VAL A 218 -2.49 21.68 -6.46
N ASP A 219 -2.45 21.78 -5.12
CA ASP A 219 -1.30 21.40 -4.31
C ASP A 219 -1.27 19.87 -4.11
N ILE A 220 -0.39 19.20 -4.86
CA ILE A 220 -0.20 17.75 -4.79
C ILE A 220 0.36 17.30 -3.44
N PHE A 221 1.15 18.13 -2.75
CA PHE A 221 1.75 17.76 -1.47
C PHE A 221 0.73 17.78 -0.35
N LYS A 222 -0.15 18.79 -0.32
CA LYS A 222 -1.29 18.79 0.61
C LYS A 222 -2.17 17.56 0.43
N TYR A 223 -2.36 17.12 -0.81
CA TYR A 223 -3.09 15.90 -1.09
C TYR A 223 -2.37 14.67 -0.55
N ILE A 224 -1.07 14.53 -0.79
CA ILE A 224 -0.26 13.41 -0.29
C ILE A 224 -0.29 13.38 1.24
N ASP A 225 -0.05 14.52 1.89
CA ASP A 225 -0.06 14.64 3.34
C ASP A 225 -1.43 14.25 3.93
N TYR A 226 -2.51 14.72 3.31
CA TYR A 226 -3.86 14.34 3.70
C TYR A 226 -4.10 12.83 3.60
N CYS A 227 -3.70 12.20 2.49
CA CYS A 227 -3.84 10.76 2.30
C CYS A 227 -3.07 9.96 3.35
N VAL A 228 -1.83 10.36 3.64
CA VAL A 228 -0.99 9.73 4.67
C VAL A 228 -1.61 9.92 6.06
N TYR A 229 -2.07 11.13 6.39
CA TYR A 229 -2.72 11.42 7.67
C TYR A 229 -3.97 10.56 7.89
N ILE A 230 -4.89 10.53 6.92
CA ILE A 230 -6.15 9.76 7.02
C ILE A 230 -5.87 8.28 7.22
N THR A 231 -5.02 7.69 6.38
CA THR A 231 -4.74 6.26 6.42
C THR A 231 -3.97 5.86 7.68
N THR A 232 -3.08 6.72 8.18
CA THR A 232 -2.38 6.52 9.45
C THR A 232 -3.34 6.62 10.64
N THR A 233 -4.27 7.57 10.63
CA THR A 233 -5.32 7.67 11.65
C THR A 233 -6.18 6.40 11.69
N LEU A 234 -6.56 5.85 10.54
CA LEU A 234 -7.29 4.58 10.46
C LEU A 234 -6.46 3.40 11.01
N ILE A 235 -5.13 3.40 10.81
CA ILE A 235 -4.24 2.41 11.42
C ILE A 235 -4.28 2.52 12.96
N LYS A 236 -4.34 3.73 13.54
CA LYS A 236 -4.44 3.92 14.99
C LYS A 236 -5.66 3.22 15.60
N TYR A 237 -6.78 3.33 14.93
CA TYR A 237 -8.03 2.78 15.45
C TYR A 237 -8.17 1.28 15.27
N GLN A 238 -7.35 0.65 14.42
CA GLN A 238 -7.39 -0.80 14.21
C GLN A 238 -8.82 -1.34 14.03
N PRO A 239 -9.61 -0.86 13.05
CA PRO A 239 -11.02 -1.23 12.95
C PRO A 239 -11.26 -2.72 12.64
N PHE A 240 -10.27 -3.43 12.14
CA PHE A 240 -10.32 -4.87 11.84
C PHE A 240 -9.54 -5.67 12.87
N GLN A 241 -9.86 -6.97 12.99
CA GLN A 241 -9.17 -7.88 13.91
C GLN A 241 -7.69 -8.06 13.55
N ASP A 242 -7.36 -8.07 12.26
CA ASP A 242 -6.00 -8.10 11.70
C ASP A 242 -5.99 -7.40 10.33
N GLY A 243 -4.80 -7.23 9.72
CA GLY A 243 -4.66 -6.69 8.37
C GLY A 243 -4.81 -5.17 8.26
N ASN A 244 -5.02 -4.44 9.35
CA ASN A 244 -5.27 -2.99 9.33
C ASN A 244 -4.18 -2.22 8.56
N LYS A 245 -2.90 -2.47 8.84
CA LYS A 245 -1.79 -1.78 8.17
C LYS A 245 -1.77 -2.06 6.66
N ARG A 246 -1.96 -3.32 6.27
CA ARG A 246 -2.01 -3.72 4.85
C ARG A 246 -3.19 -3.08 4.13
N THR A 247 -4.36 -3.13 4.73
CA THR A 247 -5.58 -2.51 4.18
C THR A 247 -5.41 -1.01 3.98
N PHE A 248 -4.89 -0.29 4.98
CA PHE A 248 -4.81 1.16 4.89
C PHE A 248 -3.62 1.66 4.06
N ARG A 249 -2.52 0.88 3.92
CA ARG A 249 -1.52 1.15 2.88
C ARG A 249 -2.08 0.93 1.47
N SER A 250 -2.94 -0.06 1.31
CA SER A 250 -3.62 -0.29 0.03
C SER A 250 -4.62 0.83 -0.29
N LEU A 251 -5.36 1.31 0.72
CA LEU A 251 -6.22 2.47 0.58
C LEU A 251 -5.44 3.73 0.18
N LEU A 252 -4.28 3.96 0.80
CA LEU A 252 -3.36 5.04 0.41
C LEU A 252 -2.98 4.95 -1.07
N ASN A 253 -2.61 3.76 -1.55
CA ASN A 253 -2.26 3.55 -2.95
C ASN A 253 -3.45 3.79 -3.90
N LEU A 254 -4.67 3.46 -3.50
CA LEU A 254 -5.86 3.79 -4.27
C LEU A 254 -6.12 5.30 -4.30
N MET A 255 -5.96 5.98 -3.16
CA MET A 255 -6.04 7.44 -3.09
C MET A 255 -4.96 8.09 -3.96
N PHE A 256 -3.73 7.60 -3.94
CA PHE A 256 -2.66 8.07 -4.81
C PHE A 256 -3.03 7.93 -6.30
N LYS A 257 -3.57 6.78 -6.68
CA LYS A 257 -4.02 6.56 -8.07
C LYS A 257 -5.06 7.59 -8.53
N ASN A 258 -5.96 8.04 -7.66
CA ASN A 258 -6.96 9.05 -7.99
C ASN A 258 -6.36 10.41 -8.43
N ARG A 259 -5.06 10.64 -8.14
CA ARG A 259 -4.28 11.80 -8.60
C ARG A 259 -3.14 11.40 -9.54
N ASN A 260 -3.22 10.24 -10.18
CA ASN A 260 -2.16 9.71 -11.05
C ASN A 260 -0.78 9.57 -10.38
N LEU A 261 -0.74 9.49 -9.05
CA LEU A 261 0.48 9.15 -8.33
C LEU A 261 0.75 7.65 -8.48
N PRO A 262 2.03 7.22 -8.55
CA PRO A 262 2.35 5.81 -8.68
C PRO A 262 2.03 5.04 -7.41
N PRO A 263 1.76 3.73 -7.50
CA PRO A 263 1.66 2.89 -6.33
C PRO A 263 3.03 2.80 -5.62
N VAL A 264 2.99 2.78 -4.29
CA VAL A 264 4.18 2.65 -3.45
C VAL A 264 4.12 1.38 -2.62
N TYR A 265 5.26 0.80 -2.31
CA TYR A 265 5.39 -0.32 -1.38
C TYR A 265 6.60 -0.11 -0.46
N ILE A 266 6.56 -0.78 0.69
CA ILE A 266 7.64 -0.73 1.67
C ILE A 266 8.48 -1.99 1.49
N THR A 267 9.79 -1.85 1.39
CA THR A 267 10.71 -2.99 1.29
C THR A 267 11.02 -3.56 2.68
N LYS A 268 11.51 -4.81 2.72
CA LYS A 268 11.96 -5.43 3.96
C LYS A 268 13.02 -4.58 4.69
N ASN A 269 13.92 -3.95 3.94
CA ASN A 269 15.00 -3.13 4.51
C ASN A 269 14.49 -1.82 5.11
N GLU A 270 13.44 -1.24 4.55
CA GLU A 270 12.81 0.01 5.03
C GLU A 270 11.84 -0.22 6.19
N ARG A 271 11.48 -1.46 6.46
CA ARG A 271 10.47 -1.83 7.45
C ARG A 271 10.71 -1.22 8.83
N LYS A 272 11.95 -1.27 9.32
CA LYS A 272 12.30 -0.72 10.65
C LYS A 272 12.06 0.78 10.67
N ARG A 273 12.60 1.50 9.70
CA ARG A 273 12.42 2.96 9.57
C ARG A 273 10.93 3.34 9.44
N TYR A 274 10.21 2.66 8.56
CA TYR A 274 8.76 2.89 8.40
C TYR A 274 8.01 2.72 9.73
N LYS A 275 8.32 1.66 10.48
CA LYS A 275 7.67 1.36 11.75
C LYS A 275 7.94 2.45 12.79
N GLU A 276 9.18 2.92 12.90
CA GLU A 276 9.58 4.01 13.78
C GLU A 276 8.83 5.30 13.44
N LEU A 277 8.78 5.68 12.16
CA LEU A 277 8.06 6.88 11.70
C LEU A 277 6.55 6.77 11.90
N LEU A 278 5.97 5.60 11.61
CA LEU A 278 4.56 5.34 11.84
C LEU A 278 4.20 5.49 13.31
N PHE A 279 4.99 4.90 14.20
CA PHE A 279 4.72 4.97 15.64
C PHE A 279 4.94 6.37 16.20
N ASN A 280 5.95 7.10 15.74
CA ASN A 280 6.12 8.51 16.11
C ASN A 280 4.89 9.35 15.71
N ALA A 281 4.34 9.13 14.51
CA ALA A 281 3.13 9.81 14.09
C ALA A 281 1.90 9.42 14.95
N LEU A 282 1.78 8.14 15.34
CA LEU A 282 0.66 7.64 16.13
C LEU A 282 0.72 8.05 17.61
N GLU A 283 1.93 8.09 18.20
CA GLU A 283 2.16 8.41 19.61
C GLU A 283 2.21 9.91 19.86
N ASN A 284 3.01 10.62 19.05
CA ASN A 284 3.37 12.01 19.29
C ASN A 284 2.63 13.00 18.36
N GLY A 285 1.91 12.51 17.36
CA GLY A 285 1.28 13.35 16.33
C GLY A 285 2.29 14.01 15.38
N ASP A 286 3.54 13.55 15.37
CA ASP A 286 4.60 14.04 14.48
C ASP A 286 4.60 13.24 13.17
N PHE A 287 3.98 13.81 12.16
CA PHE A 287 3.84 13.23 10.83
C PHE A 287 4.97 13.59 9.87
N ASP A 288 5.82 14.57 10.18
CA ASP A 288 6.81 15.10 9.23
C ASP A 288 7.70 14.01 8.64
N GLY A 289 8.27 13.17 9.49
CA GLY A 289 9.11 12.07 9.04
C GLY A 289 8.37 11.07 8.15
N LEU A 290 7.10 10.80 8.44
CA LEU A 290 6.27 9.88 7.67
C LEU A 290 5.88 10.46 6.31
N TYR A 291 5.57 11.76 6.24
CA TYR A 291 5.32 12.46 4.97
C TYR A 291 6.55 12.40 4.06
N HIS A 292 7.73 12.74 4.58
CA HIS A 292 8.99 12.67 3.82
C HIS A 292 9.31 11.25 3.35
N PHE A 293 9.01 10.24 4.17
CA PHE A 293 9.15 8.85 3.77
C PHE A 293 8.29 8.52 2.55
N TYR A 294 7.03 8.97 2.53
CA TYR A 294 6.16 8.73 1.38
C TYR A 294 6.54 9.54 0.15
N TYR A 295 7.06 10.77 0.29
CA TYR A 295 7.63 11.49 -0.86
C TYR A 295 8.79 10.73 -1.48
N TYR A 296 9.69 10.22 -0.65
CA TYR A 296 10.77 9.35 -1.12
C TYR A 296 10.21 8.10 -1.84
N LYS A 297 9.21 7.43 -1.29
CA LYS A 297 8.62 6.24 -1.92
C LYS A 297 7.93 6.53 -3.24
N ILE A 298 7.33 7.71 -3.40
CA ILE A 298 6.78 8.16 -4.69
C ILE A 298 7.91 8.32 -5.71
N CYS A 299 9.00 8.99 -5.35
CA CYS A 299 10.18 9.11 -6.22
C CYS A 299 10.77 7.75 -6.60
N ASP A 300 10.88 6.82 -5.63
CA ASP A 300 11.37 5.46 -5.85
C ASP A 300 10.48 4.71 -6.86
N SER A 301 9.17 4.87 -6.75
CA SER A 301 8.22 4.28 -7.69
C SER A 301 8.27 4.93 -9.08
N ILE A 302 8.39 6.25 -9.18
CA ILE A 302 8.60 6.95 -10.46
C ILE A 302 9.87 6.41 -11.13
N TYR A 303 10.96 6.32 -10.36
CA TYR A 303 12.22 5.79 -10.87
C TYR A 303 12.08 4.37 -11.42
N GLU A 304 11.47 3.47 -10.68
CA GLU A 304 11.28 2.07 -11.09
C GLU A 304 10.30 1.89 -12.25
N LEU A 305 9.26 2.73 -12.34
CA LEU A 305 8.17 2.57 -13.30
C LEU A 305 8.41 3.30 -14.63
N ASP A 306 9.09 4.42 -14.61
CA ASP A 306 9.30 5.25 -15.81
C ASP A 306 10.78 5.49 -16.11
N ILE A 307 11.55 5.97 -15.14
CA ILE A 307 12.91 6.45 -15.39
C ILE A 307 13.84 5.31 -15.76
N LYS A 308 13.88 4.26 -14.98
CA LYS A 308 14.77 3.11 -15.21
C LYS A 308 14.50 2.38 -16.52
N PRO A 309 13.23 2.03 -16.87
CA PRO A 309 12.92 1.47 -18.19
C PRO A 309 13.35 2.38 -19.36
N TYR A 310 13.16 3.68 -19.20
CA TYR A 310 13.61 4.67 -20.19
C TYR A 310 15.14 4.66 -20.37
N LEU A 311 15.92 4.68 -19.29
CA LEU A 311 17.37 4.60 -19.33
C LEU A 311 17.87 3.29 -19.95
N GLU A 312 17.24 2.16 -19.63
CA GLU A 312 17.57 0.84 -20.19
C GLU A 312 17.33 0.78 -21.71
N LEU A 313 16.26 1.38 -22.20
CA LEU A 313 15.96 1.47 -23.65
C LEU A 313 16.99 2.35 -24.38
N ASN A 314 17.36 3.49 -23.80
CA ASN A 314 18.28 4.44 -24.41
C ASN A 314 19.76 4.07 -24.24
N ALA A 315 20.12 3.30 -23.23
CA ALA A 315 21.47 2.75 -23.07
C ALA A 315 21.87 1.85 -24.26
N SER A 316 20.91 1.20 -24.89
CA SER A 316 21.14 0.38 -26.10
C SER A 316 21.47 1.23 -27.34
N SER A 317 21.08 2.51 -27.34
CA SER A 317 21.29 3.45 -28.46
C SER A 317 22.49 4.40 -28.27
N ASN A 318 22.93 4.69 -27.03
CA ASN A 318 23.92 5.74 -26.70
C ASN A 318 25.02 5.32 -25.69
N ILE A 319 25.40 4.04 -25.62
CA ILE A 319 26.32 3.48 -24.61
C ILE A 319 27.70 4.19 -24.51
N LYS A 320 28.12 4.98 -25.48
CA LYS A 320 29.47 5.57 -25.48
C LYS A 320 29.56 6.96 -24.87
N GLN A 321 28.49 7.70 -24.72
CA GLN A 321 28.56 9.12 -24.30
C GLN A 321 28.12 9.36 -22.85
N SER A 322 27.04 8.71 -22.39
CA SER A 322 26.48 8.94 -21.04
C SER A 322 27.27 8.25 -19.92
N THR A 323 27.83 7.07 -20.18
CA THR A 323 28.67 6.37 -19.19
C THR A 323 29.93 7.16 -18.85
N LYS A 324 30.51 7.84 -19.82
CA LYS A 324 31.75 8.64 -19.64
C LYS A 324 31.45 9.90 -18.80
N GLN A 325 30.33 10.57 -19.04
CA GLN A 325 29.92 11.75 -18.27
C GLN A 325 29.52 11.37 -16.83
N PHE A 326 28.85 10.23 -16.63
CA PHE A 326 28.47 9.74 -15.31
C PHE A 326 29.69 9.27 -14.48
N ASP A 327 30.65 8.62 -15.12
CA ASP A 327 31.91 8.22 -14.46
C ASP A 327 32.83 9.41 -14.18
N GLU A 328 32.82 10.43 -15.01
CA GLU A 328 33.51 11.69 -14.75
C GLU A 328 32.87 12.46 -13.58
N PHE A 329 31.55 12.47 -13.50
CA PHE A 329 30.81 13.09 -12.39
C PHE A 329 31.02 12.38 -11.05
N LYS A 330 31.07 11.04 -11.06
CA LYS A 330 31.44 10.24 -9.87
C LYS A 330 32.85 10.50 -9.34
N LYS A 331 33.75 10.99 -10.17
CA LYS A 331 35.13 11.37 -9.79
C LYS A 331 35.24 12.75 -9.18
N LEU A 332 34.18 13.56 -9.32
CA LEU A 332 34.11 14.93 -8.79
C LEU A 332 33.42 15.06 -7.45
N ILE A 333 32.82 13.95 -6.97
CA ILE A 333 32.21 13.78 -5.67
C ILE A 333 33.08 12.82 -4.83
#